data_af4d2aad6b851ea5a9ca4d715f6331d3
#
_entry.id   af4d2aad6b851ea5a9ca4d715f6331d3
#
_cell.length_a   1.000
_cell.length_b   1.000
_cell.length_c   1.000
_cell.angle_alpha   90.00
_cell.angle_beta   90.00
_cell.angle_gamma   90.00
#
_symmetry.space_group_name_H-M   'P 1'
#
loop_
_entity.id
_entity.type
_entity.pdbx_description
1 polymer ?
#
loop_
_entity_poly.entity_id
_entity_poly.type
_entity_poly.pdbx_seq_one_letter_code
_entity_poly.pdbx_strand_id
1 'polypeptide(L)'
;MKDIKWSVVVAAAPRERPKLQTTIDCLNKAGWDDPVVFSEPDSYVSTARTVHNETKKGVWHNWLQAANFALESGADAIMTVQDDITVHPESKAFAERVLNDWPRDAGYLSLYTPLHYSVIKGNKKPWGIYPIHTKSIWGAMCLVWKPSMLRQIVSSQRARNWIGVRKQIGEEEYAERVRNPELIRNLDTVLGYIIHKDLTKKTYYCNPSCCQHISEDSSIGGRAATGKRAARYVAGEEGNPRPSEIPVPKQEPKKAFLL
;
A
#
# COMPACT_ATOMS: atom_id res chain seq x y z
N MET A 1 -15.66 18.56 -9.86
CA MET A 1 -14.57 18.17 -8.93
C MET A 1 -13.26 18.62 -9.57
N LYS A 2 -12.28 19.09 -8.80
CA LYS A 2 -10.95 19.39 -9.33
C LYS A 2 -10.33 18.06 -9.80
N ASP A 3 -9.74 18.07 -10.98
CA ASP A 3 -9.00 16.91 -11.49
C ASP A 3 -7.77 16.65 -10.58
N ILE A 4 -7.66 15.44 -10.05
CA ILE A 4 -6.58 15.06 -9.13
C ILE A 4 -5.41 14.54 -9.94
N LYS A 5 -4.28 15.24 -9.88
CA LYS A 5 -3.04 14.76 -10.47
C LYS A 5 -2.46 13.62 -9.62
N TRP A 6 -2.35 12.44 -10.21
CA TRP A 6 -1.79 11.26 -9.58
C TRP A 6 -0.31 11.03 -9.90
N SER A 7 0.40 10.44 -8.95
CA SER A 7 1.67 9.76 -9.17
C SER A 7 1.54 8.32 -8.69
N VAL A 8 1.73 7.36 -9.58
CA VAL A 8 1.64 5.94 -9.27
C VAL A 8 3.01 5.31 -9.42
N VAL A 9 3.46 4.63 -8.37
CA VAL A 9 4.75 3.93 -8.37
C VAL A 9 4.56 2.47 -7.98
N VAL A 10 5.22 1.58 -8.70
CA VAL A 10 5.15 0.13 -8.51
C VAL A 10 6.50 -0.38 -8.07
N ALA A 11 6.58 -1.00 -6.90
CA ALA A 11 7.78 -1.68 -6.43
C ALA A 11 7.77 -3.13 -6.95
N ALA A 12 8.74 -3.48 -7.79
CA ALA A 12 8.85 -4.79 -8.40
C ALA A 12 10.08 -5.56 -7.89
N ALA A 13 9.91 -6.86 -7.75
CA ALA A 13 10.95 -7.79 -7.33
C ALA A 13 11.03 -9.01 -8.26
N PRO A 14 12.19 -9.70 -8.35
CA PRO A 14 12.31 -10.93 -9.12
C PRO A 14 11.32 -11.99 -8.63
N ARG A 15 10.66 -12.66 -9.58
CA ARG A 15 9.70 -13.74 -9.32
C ARG A 15 9.82 -14.81 -10.40
N GLU A 16 9.62 -16.07 -10.03
CA GLU A 16 9.55 -17.18 -11.00
C GLU A 16 8.36 -17.01 -11.96
N ARG A 17 7.23 -16.52 -11.44
CA ARG A 17 6.02 -16.25 -12.22
C ARG A 17 5.66 -14.75 -12.10
N PRO A 18 6.29 -13.88 -12.92
CA PRO A 18 6.07 -12.45 -12.82
C PRO A 18 4.62 -12.08 -13.14
N LYS A 19 4.07 -11.17 -12.34
CA LYS A 19 2.72 -10.61 -12.51
C LYS A 19 2.74 -9.12 -12.84
N LEU A 20 3.91 -8.51 -12.95
CA LEU A 20 4.09 -7.07 -13.13
C LEU A 20 3.27 -6.52 -14.31
N GLN A 21 3.31 -7.16 -15.49
CA GLN A 21 2.54 -6.68 -16.64
C GLN A 21 1.03 -6.70 -16.35
N THR A 22 0.51 -7.76 -15.72
CA THR A 22 -0.90 -7.83 -15.30
C THR A 22 -1.26 -6.69 -14.36
N THR A 23 -0.37 -6.37 -13.42
CA THR A 23 -0.55 -5.23 -12.49
C THR A 23 -0.61 -3.91 -13.27
N ILE A 24 0.32 -3.66 -14.19
CA ILE A 24 0.35 -2.45 -15.02
C ILE A 24 -0.93 -2.32 -15.86
N ASP A 25 -1.35 -3.39 -16.53
CA ASP A 25 -2.55 -3.41 -17.37
C ASP A 25 -3.82 -3.10 -16.55
N CYS A 26 -3.92 -3.65 -15.33
CA CYS A 26 -5.04 -3.36 -14.43
C CYS A 26 -5.04 -1.91 -13.94
N LEU A 27 -3.88 -1.34 -13.64
CA LEU A 27 -3.74 0.06 -13.24
C LEU A 27 -4.19 0.99 -14.37
N ASN A 28 -3.69 0.78 -15.59
CA ASN A 28 -4.08 1.55 -16.77
C ASN A 28 -5.58 1.43 -17.05
N LYS A 29 -6.15 0.21 -16.97
CA LYS A 29 -7.58 -0.01 -17.14
C LYS A 29 -8.43 0.71 -16.08
N ALA A 30 -7.90 0.92 -14.89
CA ALA A 30 -8.55 1.68 -13.83
C ALA A 30 -8.35 3.20 -13.98
N GLY A 31 -7.64 3.66 -15.01
CA GLY A 31 -7.39 5.07 -15.31
C GLY A 31 -6.22 5.67 -14.51
N TRP A 32 -5.37 4.84 -13.92
CA TRP A 32 -4.07 5.29 -13.41
C TRP A 32 -3.02 5.15 -14.50
N ASP A 33 -2.93 6.19 -15.32
CA ASP A 33 -2.04 6.24 -16.47
C ASP A 33 -0.57 6.42 -16.04
N ASP A 34 0.35 5.93 -16.86
CA ASP A 34 1.80 6.11 -16.72
C ASP A 34 2.39 5.71 -15.35
N PRO A 35 2.06 4.53 -14.78
CA PRO A 35 2.72 4.05 -13.58
C PRO A 35 4.24 3.89 -13.82
N VAL A 36 5.06 4.28 -12.84
CA VAL A 36 6.51 4.14 -12.90
C VAL A 36 6.94 2.96 -12.04
N VAL A 37 7.65 2.02 -12.65
CA VAL A 37 8.14 0.80 -11.99
C VAL A 37 9.53 1.04 -11.40
N PHE A 38 9.73 0.63 -10.16
CA PHE A 38 11.03 0.56 -9.49
C PHE A 38 11.39 -0.91 -9.34
N SER A 39 12.31 -1.38 -10.18
CA SER A 39 12.64 -2.78 -10.28
C SER A 39 13.96 -3.13 -9.60
N GLU A 40 13.95 -4.22 -8.84
CA GLU A 40 15.17 -4.89 -8.41
C GLU A 40 15.90 -5.52 -9.60
N PRO A 41 17.22 -5.80 -9.49
CA PRO A 41 17.92 -6.58 -10.51
C PRO A 41 17.18 -7.89 -10.82
N ASP A 42 17.26 -8.36 -12.04
CA ASP A 42 16.62 -9.60 -12.53
C ASP A 42 15.07 -9.61 -12.46
N SER A 43 14.45 -8.46 -12.20
CA SER A 43 12.99 -8.35 -12.27
C SER A 43 12.52 -8.38 -13.72
N TYR A 44 11.29 -8.86 -13.92
CA TYR A 44 10.62 -8.85 -15.21
C TYR A 44 10.48 -7.42 -15.74
N VAL A 45 10.74 -7.23 -17.04
CA VAL A 45 10.57 -5.94 -17.74
C VAL A 45 9.12 -5.83 -18.21
N SER A 46 8.44 -4.76 -17.81
CA SER A 46 7.09 -4.43 -18.27
C SER A 46 7.12 -3.38 -19.39
N THR A 47 5.94 -3.07 -19.94
CA THR A 47 5.77 -1.98 -20.92
C THR A 47 5.80 -0.58 -20.27
N ALA A 48 5.72 -0.49 -18.95
CA ALA A 48 5.76 0.77 -18.22
C ALA A 48 7.17 1.35 -18.13
N ARG A 49 7.24 2.67 -17.92
CA ARG A 49 8.50 3.34 -17.59
C ARG A 49 9.13 2.69 -16.36
N THR A 50 10.37 2.26 -16.46
CA THR A 50 11.05 1.54 -15.38
C THR A 50 12.34 2.23 -14.96
N VAL A 51 12.53 2.36 -13.65
CA VAL A 51 13.78 2.73 -13.00
C VAL A 51 14.40 1.42 -12.49
N HIS A 52 15.50 1.00 -13.11
CA HIS A 52 16.22 -0.22 -12.75
C HIS A 52 17.25 0.06 -11.66
N ASN A 53 17.22 -0.71 -10.60
CA ASN A 53 18.28 -0.72 -9.60
C ASN A 53 19.45 -1.57 -10.10
N GLU A 54 20.67 -1.04 -10.09
CA GLU A 54 21.89 -1.78 -10.45
C GLU A 54 22.23 -2.85 -9.40
N THR A 55 21.87 -2.59 -8.15
CA THR A 55 22.08 -3.50 -7.02
C THR A 55 20.79 -3.73 -6.27
N LYS A 56 20.66 -4.89 -5.66
CA LYS A 56 19.50 -5.26 -4.85
C LYS A 56 19.32 -4.30 -3.68
N LYS A 57 18.15 -3.68 -3.57
CA LYS A 57 17.78 -2.73 -2.50
C LYS A 57 16.98 -3.40 -1.38
N GLY A 58 16.25 -4.45 -1.71
CA GLY A 58 15.27 -5.05 -0.82
C GLY A 58 13.96 -4.26 -0.74
N VAL A 59 12.94 -4.91 -0.20
CA VAL A 59 11.54 -4.42 -0.24
C VAL A 59 11.39 -3.00 0.34
N TRP A 60 12.04 -2.75 1.48
CA TRP A 60 11.91 -1.45 2.15
C TRP A 60 12.57 -0.31 1.36
N HIS A 61 13.83 -0.51 0.96
CA HIS A 61 14.60 0.56 0.30
C HIS A 61 14.12 0.80 -1.14
N ASN A 62 13.68 -0.25 -1.85
CA ASN A 62 13.07 -0.10 -3.16
C ASN A 62 11.75 0.70 -3.07
N TRP A 63 10.90 0.37 -2.10
CA TRP A 63 9.69 1.14 -1.83
C TRP A 63 9.99 2.60 -1.44
N LEU A 64 10.99 2.82 -0.58
CA LEU A 64 11.39 4.16 -0.13
C LEU A 64 11.88 5.03 -1.30
N GLN A 65 12.66 4.45 -2.22
CA GLN A 65 13.09 5.11 -3.45
C GLN A 65 11.89 5.49 -4.33
N ALA A 66 10.97 4.56 -4.56
CA ALA A 66 9.76 4.80 -5.31
C ALA A 66 8.89 5.90 -4.69
N ALA A 67 8.73 5.88 -3.37
CA ALA A 67 7.96 6.89 -2.62
C ALA A 67 8.59 8.29 -2.72
N ASN A 68 9.91 8.41 -2.63
CA ASN A 68 10.61 9.69 -2.81
C ASN A 68 10.44 10.22 -4.25
N PHE A 69 10.61 9.39 -5.26
CA PHE A 69 10.35 9.77 -6.65
C PHE A 69 8.93 10.29 -6.86
N ALA A 70 7.93 9.59 -6.29
CA ALA A 70 6.54 10.03 -6.40
C ALA A 70 6.29 11.40 -5.75
N LEU A 71 7.00 11.73 -4.66
CA LEU A 71 6.91 13.03 -3.99
C LEU A 71 7.48 14.19 -4.82
N GLU A 72 8.45 13.92 -5.70
CA GLU A 72 9.06 14.92 -6.59
C GLU A 72 8.16 15.27 -7.78
N SER A 73 7.15 14.46 -8.09
CA SER A 73 6.23 14.65 -9.22
C SER A 73 5.30 15.87 -9.09
N GLY A 74 5.16 16.43 -7.89
CA GLY A 74 4.20 17.49 -7.59
C GLY A 74 2.72 17.04 -7.74
N ALA A 75 2.43 15.74 -7.53
CA ALA A 75 1.10 15.19 -7.60
C ALA A 75 0.23 15.64 -6.41
N ASP A 76 -1.11 15.68 -6.62
CA ASP A 76 -2.10 15.94 -5.56
C ASP A 76 -2.34 14.69 -4.71
N ALA A 77 -2.15 13.48 -5.30
CA ALA A 77 -2.25 12.18 -4.64
C ALA A 77 -1.19 11.21 -5.15
N ILE A 78 -0.75 10.31 -4.28
CA ILE A 78 0.25 9.29 -4.61
C ILE A 78 -0.33 7.91 -4.33
N MET A 79 -0.01 6.94 -5.19
CA MET A 79 -0.29 5.55 -4.94
C MET A 79 1.00 4.73 -5.02
N THR A 80 1.28 3.95 -3.96
CA THR A 80 2.37 2.98 -3.96
C THR A 80 1.80 1.57 -4.06
N VAL A 81 2.34 0.77 -4.99
CA VAL A 81 1.79 -0.53 -5.39
C VAL A 81 2.88 -1.58 -5.39
N GLN A 82 2.52 -2.83 -5.09
CA GLN A 82 3.37 -4.00 -5.33
C GLN A 82 3.07 -4.60 -6.72
N ASP A 83 4.03 -5.34 -7.27
CA ASP A 83 4.04 -5.87 -8.63
C ASP A 83 3.14 -7.09 -8.88
N ASP A 84 2.38 -7.52 -7.89
CA ASP A 84 1.63 -8.78 -7.91
C ASP A 84 0.17 -8.61 -7.48
N ILE A 85 -0.45 -7.53 -7.93
CA ILE A 85 -1.84 -7.23 -7.62
C ILE A 85 -2.69 -7.00 -8.87
N THR A 86 -4.00 -7.11 -8.71
CA THR A 86 -5.00 -6.51 -9.59
C THR A 86 -5.80 -5.48 -8.84
N VAL A 87 -6.36 -4.50 -9.55
CA VAL A 87 -7.26 -3.49 -9.01
C VAL A 87 -8.57 -3.47 -9.78
N HIS A 88 -9.67 -3.17 -9.10
CA HIS A 88 -10.96 -3.01 -9.76
C HIS A 88 -10.94 -1.75 -10.66
N PRO A 89 -11.57 -1.75 -11.86
CA PRO A 89 -11.58 -0.60 -12.76
C PRO A 89 -12.11 0.71 -12.15
N GLU A 90 -13.03 0.64 -11.20
CA GLU A 90 -13.58 1.84 -10.52
C GLU A 90 -12.76 2.28 -9.28
N SER A 91 -11.63 1.64 -9.00
CA SER A 91 -10.88 1.90 -7.76
C SER A 91 -10.25 3.29 -7.71
N LYS A 92 -9.89 3.91 -8.86
CA LYS A 92 -9.43 5.30 -8.92
C LYS A 92 -10.53 6.26 -8.49
N ALA A 93 -11.71 6.17 -9.09
CA ALA A 93 -12.84 7.02 -8.74
C ALA A 93 -13.24 6.86 -7.26
N PHE A 94 -13.15 5.64 -6.72
CA PHE A 94 -13.35 5.41 -5.28
C PHE A 94 -12.29 6.11 -4.44
N ALA A 95 -11.00 5.98 -4.78
CA ALA A 95 -9.92 6.63 -4.07
C ALA A 95 -10.07 8.17 -4.08
N GLU A 96 -10.49 8.75 -5.21
CA GLU A 96 -10.75 10.19 -5.35
C GLU A 96 -11.91 10.64 -4.45
N ARG A 97 -13.00 9.87 -4.35
CA ARG A 97 -14.08 10.15 -3.39
C ARG A 97 -13.56 10.16 -1.95
N VAL A 98 -12.74 9.19 -1.59
CA VAL A 98 -12.15 9.14 -0.24
C VAL A 98 -11.21 10.31 0.01
N LEU A 99 -10.40 10.70 -0.97
CA LEU A 99 -9.50 11.85 -0.85
C LEU A 99 -10.22 13.17 -0.60
N ASN A 100 -11.42 13.35 -1.16
CA ASN A 100 -12.26 14.53 -0.91
C ASN A 100 -12.74 14.60 0.54
N ASP A 101 -13.07 13.44 1.13
CA ASP A 101 -13.53 13.31 2.52
C ASP A 101 -12.45 12.69 3.43
N TRP A 102 -11.16 12.93 3.13
CA TRP A 102 -10.02 12.31 3.81
C TRP A 102 -10.05 12.54 5.32
N PRO A 103 -10.04 11.48 6.13
CA PRO A 103 -10.00 11.60 7.58
C PRO A 103 -8.76 12.37 8.04
N ARG A 104 -8.93 13.30 9.00
CA ARG A 104 -7.82 14.18 9.46
C ARG A 104 -6.67 13.42 10.10
N ASP A 105 -6.96 12.27 10.68
CA ASP A 105 -6.01 11.39 11.34
C ASP A 105 -5.49 10.28 10.41
N ALA A 106 -5.84 10.31 9.11
CA ALA A 106 -5.44 9.28 8.18
C ALA A 106 -3.96 9.36 7.80
N GLY A 107 -3.27 8.25 7.98
CA GLY A 107 -1.94 8.00 7.44
C GLY A 107 -2.03 7.64 5.95
N TYR A 108 -2.75 6.56 5.64
CA TYR A 108 -3.05 6.14 4.27
C TYR A 108 -4.41 5.43 4.18
N LEU A 109 -4.89 5.24 2.94
CA LEU A 109 -5.94 4.28 2.62
C LEU A 109 -5.32 3.07 1.93
N SER A 110 -5.54 1.86 2.46
CA SER A 110 -5.28 0.61 1.76
C SER A 110 -6.48 0.25 0.90
N LEU A 111 -6.24 0.02 -0.39
CA LEU A 111 -7.23 -0.54 -1.30
C LEU A 111 -7.30 -2.07 -1.20
N TYR A 112 -6.33 -2.68 -0.54
CA TYR A 112 -6.27 -4.10 -0.23
C TYR A 112 -6.74 -4.39 1.18
N THR A 113 -7.58 -5.44 1.33
CA THR A 113 -8.15 -5.84 2.62
C THR A 113 -7.93 -7.32 2.85
N PRO A 114 -6.97 -7.72 3.69
CA PRO A 114 -6.76 -9.12 4.03
C PRO A 114 -7.97 -9.67 4.82
N LEU A 115 -8.14 -11.00 4.76
CA LEU A 115 -9.29 -11.69 5.35
C LEU A 115 -9.62 -11.24 6.78
N HIS A 116 -8.61 -11.16 7.65
CA HIS A 116 -8.82 -10.85 9.07
C HIS A 116 -9.31 -9.41 9.33
N TYR A 117 -9.21 -8.50 8.35
CA TYR A 117 -9.81 -7.16 8.45
C TYR A 117 -11.26 -7.14 8.00
N SER A 118 -11.68 -8.09 7.16
CA SER A 118 -13.02 -8.14 6.59
C SER A 118 -14.06 -8.82 7.48
N VAL A 119 -13.65 -9.35 8.63
CA VAL A 119 -14.53 -10.06 9.58
C VAL A 119 -14.47 -9.47 10.99
N ILE A 120 -15.59 -9.53 11.71
CA ILE A 120 -15.70 -9.21 13.15
C ILE A 120 -16.40 -10.39 13.83
N LYS A 121 -15.74 -10.99 14.83
CA LYS A 121 -16.29 -12.13 15.60
C LYS A 121 -16.85 -13.24 14.69
N GLY A 122 -16.12 -13.55 13.61
CA GLY A 122 -16.52 -14.58 12.64
C GLY A 122 -17.54 -14.13 11.58
N ASN A 123 -18.18 -12.99 11.75
CA ASN A 123 -19.16 -12.45 10.81
C ASN A 123 -18.50 -11.47 9.82
N LYS A 124 -19.08 -11.38 8.61
CA LYS A 124 -18.71 -10.39 7.61
C LYS A 124 -18.88 -8.98 8.18
N LYS A 125 -17.83 -8.16 8.09
CA LYS A 125 -17.90 -6.76 8.45
C LYS A 125 -18.75 -6.00 7.40
N PRO A 126 -19.59 -5.04 7.80
CA PRO A 126 -20.33 -4.21 6.85
C PRO A 126 -19.40 -3.57 5.81
N TRP A 127 -19.96 -3.17 4.67
CA TRP A 127 -19.20 -2.47 3.63
C TRP A 127 -18.89 -1.03 4.06
N GLY A 128 -17.67 -0.58 3.80
CA GLY A 128 -17.26 0.77 4.19
C GLY A 128 -15.74 0.95 4.32
N ILE A 129 -15.35 2.04 4.95
CA ILE A 129 -13.96 2.39 5.24
C ILE A 129 -13.75 2.30 6.75
N TYR A 130 -12.71 1.61 7.16
CA TYR A 130 -12.43 1.31 8.56
C TYR A 130 -11.02 1.69 8.98
N PRO A 131 -10.85 2.26 10.18
CA PRO A 131 -9.53 2.50 10.72
C PRO A 131 -8.88 1.21 11.25
N ILE A 132 -7.57 1.14 11.12
CA ILE A 132 -6.71 0.20 11.83
C ILE A 132 -6.11 0.95 13.02
N HIS A 133 -6.34 0.45 14.22
CA HIS A 133 -5.90 1.09 15.47
C HIS A 133 -4.61 0.52 16.04
N THR A 134 -3.90 -0.29 15.30
CA THR A 134 -2.68 -0.97 15.74
C THR A 134 -1.50 -0.70 14.81
N LYS A 135 -0.29 -0.73 15.37
CA LYS A 135 0.96 -0.73 14.59
C LYS A 135 1.18 -2.02 13.79
N SER A 136 0.47 -3.09 14.12
CA SER A 136 0.52 -4.36 13.40
C SER A 136 -0.43 -4.27 12.21
N ILE A 137 0.03 -3.65 11.13
CA ILE A 137 -0.70 -3.56 9.87
C ILE A 137 -0.25 -4.67 8.93
N TRP A 138 -1.14 -5.02 7.99
CA TRP A 138 -0.92 -6.08 7.02
C TRP A 138 -1.35 -5.60 5.64
N GLY A 139 -0.58 -6.02 4.62
CA GLY A 139 -0.98 -5.82 3.24
C GLY A 139 -0.67 -4.43 2.69
N ALA A 140 0.58 -3.98 2.80
CA ALA A 140 1.07 -2.78 2.10
C ALA A 140 1.16 -3.00 0.58
N MET A 141 0.06 -3.50 -0.03
CA MET A 141 -0.01 -3.93 -1.43
C MET A 141 -0.36 -2.77 -2.37
N CYS A 142 -1.34 -1.96 -1.99
CA CYS A 142 -1.88 -0.86 -2.77
C CYS A 142 -2.33 0.24 -1.83
N LEU A 143 -1.51 1.27 -1.66
CA LEU A 143 -1.68 2.31 -0.64
C LEU A 143 -1.82 3.68 -1.29
N VAL A 144 -2.90 4.39 -0.93
CA VAL A 144 -3.18 5.76 -1.36
C VAL A 144 -2.75 6.74 -0.27
N TRP A 145 -2.06 7.80 -0.67
CA TRP A 145 -1.44 8.78 0.21
C TRP A 145 -1.79 10.22 -0.17
N LYS A 146 -1.91 11.08 0.81
CA LYS A 146 -1.66 12.50 0.60
C LYS A 146 -0.15 12.76 0.60
N PRO A 147 0.38 13.55 -0.34
CA PRO A 147 1.83 13.81 -0.42
C PRO A 147 2.43 14.35 0.88
N SER A 148 1.69 15.19 1.61
CA SER A 148 2.12 15.72 2.90
C SER A 148 2.35 14.64 3.95
N MET A 149 1.53 13.59 3.97
CA MET A 149 1.70 12.47 4.88
C MET A 149 2.86 11.57 4.46
N LEU A 150 2.95 11.22 3.18
CA LEU A 150 4.05 10.40 2.66
C LEU A 150 5.40 11.08 2.93
N ARG A 151 5.49 12.41 2.76
CA ARG A 151 6.69 13.19 3.07
C ARG A 151 7.09 13.06 4.54
N GLN A 152 6.16 13.12 5.49
CA GLN A 152 6.45 12.92 6.91
C GLN A 152 7.01 11.51 7.17
N ILE A 153 6.50 10.50 6.47
CA ILE A 153 6.97 9.12 6.61
C ILE A 153 8.40 8.98 6.10
N VAL A 154 8.67 9.34 4.83
CA VAL A 154 9.99 9.14 4.23
C VAL A 154 11.08 10.00 4.86
N SER A 155 10.73 11.16 5.41
CA SER A 155 11.67 12.04 6.12
C SER A 155 11.88 11.66 7.59
N SER A 156 11.13 10.71 8.12
CA SER A 156 11.25 10.33 9.54
C SER A 156 12.61 9.68 9.83
N GLN A 157 13.11 9.90 11.05
CA GLN A 157 14.34 9.23 11.50
C GLN A 157 14.20 7.70 11.46
N ARG A 158 13.01 7.19 11.79
CA ARG A 158 12.73 5.75 11.73
C ARG A 158 12.81 5.20 10.32
N ALA A 159 12.30 5.92 9.32
CA ALA A 159 12.39 5.48 7.92
C ALA A 159 13.84 5.34 7.46
N ARG A 160 14.68 6.31 7.81
CA ARG A 160 16.10 6.34 7.43
C ARG A 160 16.93 5.26 8.11
N ASN A 161 16.60 4.93 9.36
CA ASN A 161 17.40 4.06 10.22
C ASN A 161 16.71 2.72 10.54
N TRP A 162 15.71 2.32 9.74
CA TRP A 162 14.96 1.11 10.03
C TRP A 162 15.77 -0.15 9.73
N ILE A 163 15.97 -0.95 10.75
CA ILE A 163 16.59 -2.28 10.65
C ILE A 163 15.56 -3.38 10.97
N GLY A 164 14.62 -3.09 11.84
CA GLY A 164 13.62 -4.01 12.36
C GLY A 164 13.40 -3.80 13.85
N VAL A 165 12.50 -4.57 14.41
CA VAL A 165 12.26 -4.58 15.86
C VAL A 165 13.09 -5.70 16.48
N ARG A 166 14.23 -5.35 17.08
CA ARG A 166 15.22 -6.28 17.61
C ARG A 166 14.63 -7.43 18.42
N LYS A 167 13.65 -7.14 19.31
CA LYS A 167 12.95 -8.16 20.11
C LYS A 167 12.09 -9.13 19.27
N GLN A 168 11.76 -8.77 18.04
CA GLN A 168 10.90 -9.61 17.17
C GLN A 168 11.73 -10.47 16.22
N ILE A 169 12.87 -9.98 15.76
CA ILE A 169 13.72 -10.66 14.80
C ILE A 169 14.93 -11.35 15.42
N GLY A 170 15.25 -11.04 16.70
CA GLY A 170 16.43 -11.57 17.39
C GLY A 170 17.72 -10.83 17.07
N GLU A 171 18.77 -11.12 17.85
CA GLU A 171 20.07 -10.43 17.77
C GLU A 171 20.82 -10.76 16.47
N GLU A 172 20.82 -12.01 16.08
CA GLU A 172 21.53 -12.50 14.89
C GLU A 172 20.97 -11.90 13.61
N GLU A 173 19.66 -12.00 13.41
CA GLU A 173 19.00 -11.41 12.24
C GLU A 173 19.10 -9.88 12.24
N TYR A 174 19.05 -9.23 13.40
CA TYR A 174 19.26 -7.79 13.51
C TYR A 174 20.66 -7.40 13.05
N ALA A 175 21.71 -8.09 13.52
CA ALA A 175 23.08 -7.84 13.12
C ALA A 175 23.33 -8.13 11.63
N GLU A 176 22.67 -9.15 11.07
CA GLU A 176 22.73 -9.45 9.66
C GLU A 176 22.10 -8.34 8.81
N ARG A 177 20.94 -7.83 9.17
CA ARG A 177 20.28 -6.71 8.48
C ARG A 177 21.05 -5.40 8.57
N VAL A 178 21.83 -5.18 9.61
CA VAL A 178 22.74 -4.02 9.70
C VAL A 178 23.82 -4.11 8.63
N ARG A 179 24.34 -5.31 8.37
CA ARG A 179 25.36 -5.54 7.32
C ARG A 179 24.77 -5.61 5.92
N ASN A 180 23.55 -6.14 5.80
CA ASN A 180 22.85 -6.40 4.55
C ASN A 180 21.45 -5.76 4.57
N PRO A 181 21.35 -4.44 4.36
CA PRO A 181 20.07 -3.71 4.44
C PRO A 181 18.98 -4.20 3.45
N GLU A 182 19.38 -4.87 2.37
CA GLU A 182 18.46 -5.48 1.40
C GLU A 182 17.64 -6.64 2.00
N LEU A 183 18.01 -7.13 3.18
CA LEU A 183 17.22 -8.12 3.92
C LEU A 183 16.06 -7.51 4.70
N ILE A 184 15.90 -6.18 4.72
CA ILE A 184 14.78 -5.51 5.38
C ILE A 184 13.52 -5.68 4.53
N ARG A 185 12.63 -6.59 4.96
CA ARG A 185 11.47 -7.06 4.16
C ARG A 185 10.12 -6.58 4.68
N ASN A 186 10.06 -6.07 5.90
CA ASN A 186 8.79 -5.85 6.62
C ASN A 186 8.25 -4.43 6.38
N LEU A 187 7.85 -4.12 5.15
CA LEU A 187 7.24 -2.83 4.77
C LEU A 187 6.04 -2.47 5.67
N ASP A 188 5.13 -3.42 5.88
CA ASP A 188 3.97 -3.24 6.76
C ASP A 188 4.38 -2.82 8.17
N THR A 189 5.38 -3.49 8.73
CA THR A 189 5.84 -3.24 10.10
C THR A 189 6.42 -1.84 10.24
N VAL A 190 7.32 -1.41 9.34
CA VAL A 190 7.93 -0.08 9.43
C VAL A 190 6.88 1.02 9.27
N LEU A 191 5.98 0.89 8.30
CA LEU A 191 4.88 1.83 8.11
C LEU A 191 3.97 1.89 9.35
N GLY A 192 3.62 0.74 9.93
CA GLY A 192 2.84 0.67 11.15
C GLY A 192 3.50 1.40 12.32
N TYR A 193 4.80 1.22 12.51
CA TYR A 193 5.54 1.93 13.56
C TYR A 193 5.61 3.44 13.33
N ILE A 194 5.93 3.89 12.12
CA ILE A 194 5.99 5.32 11.81
C ILE A 194 4.61 5.97 12.01
N ILE A 195 3.57 5.41 11.40
CA ILE A 195 2.24 6.01 11.39
C ILE A 195 1.61 6.02 12.79
N HIS A 196 1.62 4.87 13.48
CA HIS A 196 0.91 4.74 14.76
C HIS A 196 1.73 5.16 15.98
N LYS A 197 3.08 5.03 15.94
CA LYS A 197 3.93 5.36 17.08
C LYS A 197 4.52 6.76 16.98
N ASP A 198 5.06 7.11 15.82
CA ASP A 198 5.79 8.38 15.69
C ASP A 198 4.85 9.52 15.31
N LEU A 199 3.89 9.29 14.41
CA LEU A 199 2.97 10.32 13.92
C LEU A 199 1.60 10.33 14.62
N THR A 200 1.28 9.34 15.43
CA THR A 200 -0.01 9.20 16.13
C THR A 200 -1.21 9.28 15.16
N LYS A 201 -1.04 8.66 13.98
CA LYS A 201 -2.06 8.61 12.93
C LYS A 201 -2.65 7.21 12.83
N LYS A 202 -3.78 7.07 12.13
CA LYS A 202 -4.42 5.80 11.80
C LYS A 202 -4.22 5.47 10.34
N THR A 203 -4.19 4.18 10.02
CA THR A 203 -4.34 3.71 8.66
C THR A 203 -5.79 3.32 8.42
N TYR A 204 -6.22 3.39 7.18
CA TYR A 204 -7.59 3.04 6.78
C TYR A 204 -7.55 1.98 5.69
N TYR A 205 -8.60 1.17 5.61
CA TYR A 205 -8.82 0.20 4.55
C TYR A 205 -10.28 0.18 4.12
N CYS A 206 -10.54 -0.21 2.89
CA CYS A 206 -11.89 -0.40 2.37
C CYS A 206 -12.35 -1.85 2.56
N ASN A 207 -13.63 -2.06 2.82
CA ASN A 207 -14.26 -3.37 2.78
C ASN A 207 -15.53 -3.26 1.92
N PRO A 208 -15.63 -4.00 0.80
CA PRO A 208 -14.72 -5.00 0.29
C PRO A 208 -13.39 -4.42 -0.22
N SER A 209 -12.43 -5.31 -0.47
CA SER A 209 -11.15 -4.96 -1.07
C SER A 209 -11.33 -4.48 -2.51
N CYS A 210 -10.74 -3.34 -2.88
CA CYS A 210 -10.69 -2.87 -4.27
C CYS A 210 -9.47 -3.41 -5.03
N CYS A 211 -8.67 -4.24 -4.38
CA CYS A 211 -7.43 -4.80 -4.89
C CYS A 211 -7.32 -6.26 -4.48
N GLN A 212 -6.76 -7.10 -5.35
CA GLN A 212 -6.51 -8.52 -5.06
C GLN A 212 -5.04 -8.85 -5.26
N HIS A 213 -4.46 -9.60 -4.33
CA HIS A 213 -3.14 -10.20 -4.48
C HIS A 213 -3.22 -11.44 -5.36
N ILE A 214 -2.40 -11.51 -6.39
CA ILE A 214 -2.47 -12.54 -7.43
C ILE A 214 -1.21 -13.41 -7.54
N SER A 215 -0.20 -13.19 -6.71
CA SER A 215 1.00 -14.02 -6.72
C SER A 215 0.77 -15.33 -5.99
N GLU A 216 1.20 -16.42 -6.61
CA GLU A 216 1.31 -17.74 -6.00
C GLU A 216 2.65 -17.88 -5.25
N ASP A 217 3.65 -17.11 -5.65
CA ASP A 217 5.02 -17.15 -5.14
C ASP A 217 5.31 -15.93 -4.27
N SER A 218 6.10 -16.10 -3.21
CA SER A 218 6.57 -15.00 -2.39
C SER A 218 8.00 -14.62 -2.78
N SER A 219 8.21 -13.40 -3.29
CA SER A 219 9.55 -12.86 -3.56
C SER A 219 10.40 -12.69 -2.29
N ILE A 220 9.78 -12.81 -1.11
CA ILE A 220 10.43 -12.56 0.19
C ILE A 220 10.96 -13.87 0.81
N GLY A 221 10.82 -15.01 0.14
CA GLY A 221 11.14 -16.31 0.72
C GLY A 221 10.16 -16.67 1.85
N GLY A 222 9.39 -17.69 1.66
CA GLY A 222 8.35 -18.14 2.58
C GLY A 222 7.31 -18.96 1.82
N ARG A 223 6.53 -19.76 2.53
CA ARG A 223 5.48 -20.57 1.93
C ARG A 223 4.55 -19.73 1.09
N ALA A 224 4.25 -20.22 -0.11
CA ALA A 224 3.29 -19.63 -1.05
C ALA A 224 2.09 -19.01 -0.32
N ALA A 225 1.71 -17.83 -0.76
CA ALA A 225 0.60 -17.05 -0.18
C ALA A 225 -0.78 -17.67 -0.50
N THR A 226 -0.85 -18.97 -0.73
CA THR A 226 -2.07 -19.69 -1.05
C THR A 226 -3.12 -19.51 0.05
N GLY A 227 -4.23 -18.88 -0.27
CA GLY A 227 -5.45 -18.80 0.50
C GLY A 227 -5.49 -17.80 1.66
N LYS A 228 -4.39 -17.55 2.38
CA LYS A 228 -4.42 -16.65 3.58
C LYS A 228 -4.19 -15.17 3.28
N ARG A 229 -3.57 -14.85 2.14
CA ARG A 229 -3.27 -13.47 1.72
C ARG A 229 -4.21 -12.95 0.65
N ALA A 230 -5.07 -13.78 0.08
CA ALA A 230 -6.12 -13.32 -0.81
C ALA A 230 -7.19 -12.54 -0.02
N ALA A 231 -7.69 -11.45 -0.59
CA ALA A 231 -8.88 -10.79 -0.07
C ALA A 231 -10.07 -11.76 -0.23
N ARG A 232 -10.85 -11.93 0.82
CA ARG A 232 -12.03 -12.80 0.77
C ARG A 232 -13.19 -12.14 0.04
N TYR A 233 -13.31 -10.83 0.20
CA TYR A 233 -14.38 -10.04 -0.41
C TYR A 233 -13.74 -8.99 -1.31
N VAL A 234 -13.83 -9.20 -2.61
CA VAL A 234 -13.32 -8.28 -3.63
C VAL A 234 -14.49 -7.49 -4.20
N ALA A 235 -14.30 -6.19 -4.35
CA ALA A 235 -15.33 -5.30 -4.88
C ALA A 235 -15.72 -5.72 -6.30
N GLY A 236 -17.03 -5.69 -6.60
CA GLY A 236 -17.58 -6.07 -7.91
C GLY A 236 -17.65 -7.58 -8.18
N GLU A 237 -17.11 -8.44 -7.31
CA GLU A 237 -17.36 -9.87 -7.38
C GLU A 237 -18.77 -10.20 -6.86
N GLU A 238 -19.24 -11.42 -7.18
CA GLU A 238 -20.61 -11.86 -6.88
C GLU A 238 -21.01 -11.58 -5.41
N GLY A 239 -22.11 -10.82 -5.24
CA GLY A 239 -22.65 -10.43 -3.93
C GLY A 239 -21.85 -9.36 -3.17
N ASN A 240 -20.83 -8.77 -3.78
CA ASN A 240 -20.08 -7.64 -3.22
C ASN A 240 -20.37 -6.35 -4.00
N PRO A 241 -20.45 -5.18 -3.31
CA PRO A 241 -20.66 -3.90 -3.99
C PRO A 241 -19.45 -3.56 -4.88
N ARG A 242 -19.71 -2.76 -5.90
CA ARG A 242 -18.65 -2.09 -6.67
C ARG A 242 -17.98 -1.02 -5.82
N PRO A 243 -16.76 -0.58 -6.17
CA PRO A 243 -16.11 0.53 -5.45
C PRO A 243 -16.95 1.80 -5.38
N SER A 244 -17.74 2.11 -6.42
CA SER A 244 -18.68 3.24 -6.46
C SER A 244 -19.78 3.16 -5.39
N GLU A 245 -20.15 1.98 -4.95
CA GLU A 245 -21.22 1.70 -3.98
C GLU A 245 -20.70 1.60 -2.53
N ILE A 246 -19.38 1.57 -2.32
CA ILE A 246 -18.79 1.50 -0.97
C ILE A 246 -19.06 2.83 -0.24
N PRO A 247 -19.70 2.80 0.95
CA PRO A 247 -19.93 4.01 1.74
C PRO A 247 -18.61 4.69 2.14
N VAL A 248 -18.51 5.98 1.86
CA VAL A 248 -17.41 6.84 2.33
C VAL A 248 -17.96 7.68 3.49
N PRO A 249 -17.37 7.62 4.69
CA PRO A 249 -17.81 8.42 5.83
C PRO A 249 -17.65 9.91 5.50
N LYS A 250 -18.73 10.69 5.57
CA LYS A 250 -18.63 12.15 5.51
C LYS A 250 -17.88 12.65 6.74
N GLN A 251 -16.96 13.58 6.56
CA GLN A 251 -16.37 14.28 7.71
C GLN A 251 -17.48 15.06 8.42
N GLU A 252 -17.60 14.88 9.74
CA GLU A 252 -18.41 15.82 10.52
C GLU A 252 -17.88 17.24 10.29
N PRO A 253 -18.79 18.22 10.02
CA PRO A 253 -18.38 19.59 9.89
C PRO A 253 -17.63 20.02 11.17
N LYS A 254 -16.56 20.78 11.01
CA LYS A 254 -15.87 21.37 12.16
C LYS A 254 -16.91 22.07 13.01
N LYS A 255 -17.18 21.62 14.23
CA LYS A 255 -17.81 22.47 15.21
C LYS A 255 -16.90 23.70 15.30
N ALA A 256 -17.35 24.82 14.77
CA ALA A 256 -16.70 26.08 14.97
C ALA A 256 -16.72 26.29 16.48
N PHE A 257 -15.58 26.12 17.13
CA PHE A 257 -15.40 26.69 18.47
C PHE A 257 -15.41 28.19 18.26
N LEU A 258 -16.58 28.82 18.46
CA LEU A 258 -16.67 30.21 18.71
C LEU A 258 -15.89 30.47 20.05
N LEU A 259 -14.70 31.02 19.93
CA LEU A 259 -13.96 31.63 21.05
C LEU A 259 -14.63 32.94 21.39
#